data_d1c6489e7a0e06cc7810f9fd9e7b46ce
#
_entry.id   d1c6489e7a0e06cc7810f9fd9e7b46ce
#
_cell.length_a   1.000
_cell.length_b   1.000
_cell.length_c   1.000
_cell.angle_alpha   90.00
_cell.angle_beta   90.00
_cell.angle_gamma   90.00
#
_symmetry.space_group_name_H-M   'P 1'
#
loop_
_entity.id
_entity.type
_entity.pdbx_description
1 polymer ?
#
loop_
_entity_poly.entity_id
_entity_poly.type
_entity_poly.pdbx_seq_one_letter_code
_entity_poly.pdbx_strand_id
1 'polypeptide(L)'
;MKRSKAKTIACIAAICYILYGITILIDWVIPSFRRQEYLMAFMPIVFFGGLIGLAVAHMLGNKKAAVIAAVVTVLYWVYRLTIWFCAWNIFGFLAAVSLVLLFVFALKGNDIVKKLWFAPAVFMLAYHIINIIQINEIIDFSYYFSVRLLLRVCFPLFVIIAGLILTGLWLKNGSSESEATTAAMNSQAISRTSVYSSAVSVADKLKTYKDLLDCGAITEEEFKAKKSELLK
;
A
#
# COMPACT_ATOMS: atom_id res chain seq x y z
N MET A 1 -17.64 -7.83 -6.96
CA MET A 1 -16.61 -8.24 -7.94
C MET A 1 -15.26 -7.54 -7.79
N LYS A 2 -15.18 -6.20 -7.55
CA LYS A 2 -13.90 -5.46 -7.35
C LYS A 2 -13.05 -5.93 -6.15
N ARG A 3 -13.68 -6.21 -4.99
CA ARG A 3 -12.97 -6.66 -3.76
C ARG A 3 -12.27 -8.02 -3.92
N SER A 4 -12.79 -8.90 -4.79
CA SER A 4 -12.15 -10.18 -5.11
C SER A 4 -10.85 -9.98 -5.88
N LYS A 5 -10.81 -9.07 -6.87
CA LYS A 5 -9.62 -8.78 -7.69
C LYS A 5 -8.47 -8.19 -6.84
N ALA A 6 -8.76 -7.26 -5.92
CA ALA A 6 -7.74 -6.69 -5.04
C ALA A 6 -7.11 -7.74 -4.12
N LYS A 7 -7.91 -8.66 -3.57
CA LYS A 7 -7.40 -9.79 -2.78
C LYS A 7 -6.52 -10.72 -3.60
N THR A 8 -6.93 -11.04 -4.84
CA THR A 8 -6.12 -11.89 -5.74
C THR A 8 -4.76 -11.24 -6.03
N ILE A 9 -4.73 -9.94 -6.36
CA ILE A 9 -3.48 -9.20 -6.60
C ILE A 9 -2.58 -9.26 -5.36
N ALA A 10 -3.13 -9.02 -4.16
CA ALA A 10 -2.39 -9.08 -2.90
C ALA A 10 -1.82 -10.48 -2.63
N CYS A 11 -2.58 -11.55 -2.86
CA CYS A 11 -2.10 -12.92 -2.71
C CYS A 11 -0.96 -13.25 -3.67
N ILE A 12 -1.06 -12.85 -4.94
CA ILE A 12 0.01 -13.10 -5.92
C ILE A 12 1.27 -12.29 -5.54
N ALA A 13 1.13 -11.03 -5.10
CA ALA A 13 2.26 -10.24 -4.61
C ALA A 13 2.94 -10.92 -3.41
N ALA A 14 2.16 -11.45 -2.46
CA ALA A 14 2.68 -12.18 -1.31
C ALA A 14 3.49 -13.42 -1.73
N ILE A 15 2.98 -14.20 -2.68
CA ILE A 15 3.70 -15.36 -3.24
C ILE A 15 5.03 -14.92 -3.86
N CYS A 16 5.04 -13.82 -4.63
CA CYS A 16 6.27 -13.29 -5.22
C CYS A 16 7.31 -12.93 -4.15
N TYR A 17 6.93 -12.29 -3.04
CA TYR A 17 7.86 -11.96 -1.96
C TYR A 17 8.41 -13.21 -1.26
N ILE A 18 7.58 -14.22 -1.04
CA ILE A 18 8.02 -15.50 -0.46
C ILE A 18 9.02 -16.20 -1.39
N LEU A 19 8.71 -16.31 -2.69
CA LEU A 19 9.59 -16.94 -3.67
C LEU A 19 10.94 -16.20 -3.77
N TYR A 20 10.91 -14.86 -3.81
CA TYR A 20 12.15 -14.08 -3.81
C TYR A 20 12.95 -14.26 -2.53
N GLY A 21 12.29 -14.31 -1.37
CA GLY A 21 12.95 -14.62 -0.09
C GLY A 21 13.63 -15.98 -0.08
N ILE A 22 12.99 -17.00 -0.66
CA ILE A 22 13.58 -18.35 -0.79
C ILE A 22 14.87 -18.31 -1.63
N THR A 23 14.91 -17.54 -2.73
CA THR A 23 16.15 -17.41 -3.53
C THR A 23 17.28 -16.79 -2.71
N ILE A 24 16.99 -15.80 -1.86
CA ILE A 24 17.98 -15.19 -0.96
C ILE A 24 18.50 -16.19 0.07
N LEU A 25 17.65 -17.03 0.64
CA LEU A 25 18.07 -18.09 1.56
C LEU A 25 19.03 -19.07 0.87
N ILE A 26 18.71 -19.49 -0.34
CA ILE A 26 19.53 -20.46 -1.08
C ILE A 26 20.87 -19.84 -1.53
N ASP A 27 20.85 -18.60 -2.03
CA ASP A 27 22.03 -18.01 -2.66
C ASP A 27 22.98 -17.32 -1.67
N TRP A 28 22.47 -16.85 -0.54
CA TRP A 28 23.25 -16.05 0.41
C TRP A 28 23.34 -16.67 1.80
N VAL A 29 22.22 -17.07 2.40
CA VAL A 29 22.19 -17.52 3.80
C VAL A 29 22.87 -18.87 3.94
N ILE A 30 22.45 -19.87 3.18
CA ILE A 30 22.99 -21.24 3.26
C ILE A 30 24.51 -21.27 2.97
N PRO A 31 25.03 -20.62 1.89
CA PRO A 31 26.46 -20.57 1.64
C PRO A 31 27.27 -19.86 2.72
N SER A 32 26.73 -18.78 3.33
CA SER A 32 27.41 -18.06 4.41
C SER A 32 27.52 -18.91 5.67
N PHE A 33 26.47 -19.68 6.03
CA PHE A 33 26.55 -20.64 7.12
C PHE A 33 27.59 -21.72 6.88
N ARG A 34 27.68 -22.23 5.66
CA ARG A 34 28.70 -23.25 5.30
C ARG A 34 30.11 -22.72 5.42
N ARG A 35 30.33 -21.41 5.17
CA ARG A 35 31.65 -20.77 5.32
C ARG A 35 31.91 -20.25 6.72
N GLN A 36 30.99 -20.45 7.67
CA GLN A 36 31.03 -19.92 9.04
C GLN A 36 31.04 -18.37 9.11
N GLU A 37 30.55 -17.72 8.07
CA GLU A 37 30.44 -16.25 7.97
C GLU A 37 29.08 -15.79 8.54
N TYR A 38 28.84 -16.05 9.83
CA TYR A 38 27.54 -15.81 10.47
C TYR A 38 27.06 -14.37 10.42
N LEU A 39 28.00 -13.42 10.50
CA LEU A 39 27.68 -11.99 10.39
C LEU A 39 27.15 -11.64 8.98
N MET A 40 27.71 -12.26 7.94
CA MET A 40 27.26 -12.09 6.55
C MET A 40 25.89 -12.72 6.30
N ALA A 41 25.51 -13.78 7.06
CA ALA A 41 24.22 -14.42 6.95
C ALA A 41 23.11 -13.64 7.68
N PHE A 42 23.44 -12.88 8.73
CA PHE A 42 22.44 -12.23 9.59
C PHE A 42 21.56 -11.22 8.84
N MET A 43 22.16 -10.32 8.07
CA MET A 43 21.40 -9.27 7.37
C MET A 43 20.51 -9.81 6.21
N PRO A 44 20.94 -10.79 5.40
CA PRO A 44 20.03 -11.49 4.49
C PRO A 44 18.84 -12.17 5.19
N ILE A 45 19.01 -12.68 6.43
CA ILE A 45 17.91 -13.23 7.24
C ILE A 45 16.93 -12.12 7.65
N VAL A 46 17.43 -10.97 8.09
CA VAL A 46 16.59 -9.80 8.41
C VAL A 46 15.79 -9.35 7.18
N PHE A 47 16.43 -9.30 6.02
CA PHE A 47 15.78 -8.97 4.76
C PHE A 47 14.70 -9.98 4.38
N PHE A 48 14.99 -11.27 4.50
CA PHE A 48 14.01 -12.34 4.33
C PHE A 48 12.80 -12.16 5.26
N GLY A 49 13.05 -11.84 6.54
CA GLY A 49 11.99 -11.52 7.51
C GLY A 49 11.12 -10.33 7.07
N GLY A 50 11.74 -9.28 6.50
CA GLY A 50 11.03 -8.14 5.91
C GLY A 50 10.12 -8.54 4.74
N LEU A 51 10.60 -9.42 3.85
CA LEU A 51 9.82 -9.93 2.72
C LEU A 51 8.65 -10.80 3.18
N ILE A 52 8.84 -11.67 4.16
CA ILE A 52 7.76 -12.45 4.78
C ILE A 52 6.74 -11.51 5.44
N GLY A 53 7.21 -10.49 6.16
CA GLY A 53 6.34 -9.47 6.76
C GLY A 53 5.49 -8.74 5.71
N LEU A 54 6.08 -8.38 4.57
CA LEU A 54 5.35 -7.81 3.43
C LEU A 54 4.31 -8.78 2.88
N ALA A 55 4.66 -10.05 2.69
CA ALA A 55 3.73 -11.07 2.22
C ALA A 55 2.54 -11.23 3.16
N VAL A 56 2.78 -11.35 4.46
CA VAL A 56 1.73 -11.46 5.49
C VAL A 56 0.86 -10.20 5.52
N ALA A 57 1.47 -9.01 5.46
CA ALA A 57 0.74 -7.74 5.44
C ALA A 57 -0.19 -7.63 4.21
N HIS A 58 0.24 -8.12 3.04
CA HIS A 58 -0.60 -8.18 1.83
C HIS A 58 -1.77 -9.15 2.01
N MET A 59 -1.52 -10.35 2.55
CA MET A 59 -2.56 -11.35 2.80
C MET A 59 -3.63 -10.82 3.77
N LEU A 60 -3.21 -10.11 4.82
CA LEU A 60 -4.10 -9.50 5.80
C LEU A 60 -4.74 -8.18 5.33
N GLY A 61 -4.27 -7.60 4.22
CA GLY A 61 -4.70 -6.28 3.75
C GLY A 61 -4.30 -5.14 4.69
N ASN A 62 -3.29 -5.35 5.54
CA ASN A 62 -2.86 -4.39 6.57
C ASN A 62 -1.72 -3.50 6.07
N LYS A 63 -2.08 -2.29 5.59
CA LYS A 63 -1.10 -1.31 5.08
C LYS A 63 -0.10 -0.83 6.15
N LYS A 64 -0.50 -0.73 7.44
CA LYS A 64 0.40 -0.32 8.52
C LYS A 64 1.49 -1.38 8.78
N ALA A 65 1.11 -2.65 8.81
CA ALA A 65 2.08 -3.75 8.91
C ALA A 65 3.02 -3.78 7.70
N ALA A 66 2.53 -3.47 6.51
CA ALA A 66 3.34 -3.39 5.30
C ALA A 66 4.41 -2.26 5.38
N VAL A 67 4.10 -1.11 6.00
CA VAL A 67 5.10 -0.05 6.25
C VAL A 67 6.23 -0.58 7.12
N ILE A 68 5.90 -1.23 8.24
CA ILE A 68 6.91 -1.77 9.17
C ILE A 68 7.81 -2.77 8.46
N ALA A 69 7.21 -3.71 7.72
CA ALA A 69 7.96 -4.71 6.96
C ALA A 69 8.84 -4.08 5.86
N ALA A 70 8.35 -3.05 5.17
CA ALA A 70 9.13 -2.30 4.17
C ALA A 70 10.31 -1.56 4.82
N VAL A 71 10.15 -0.97 6.01
CA VAL A 71 11.26 -0.34 6.76
C VAL A 71 12.34 -1.37 7.10
N VAL A 72 11.97 -2.59 7.48
CA VAL A 72 12.94 -3.67 7.71
C VAL A 72 13.76 -3.96 6.45
N THR A 73 13.17 -3.91 5.25
CA THR A 73 13.93 -4.08 4.01
C THR A 73 14.90 -2.92 3.74
N VAL A 74 14.56 -1.69 4.17
CA VAL A 74 15.49 -0.55 4.06
C VAL A 74 16.74 -0.76 4.92
N LEU A 75 16.61 -1.31 6.14
CA LEU A 75 17.76 -1.59 7.01
C LEU A 75 18.79 -2.51 6.35
N TYR A 76 18.33 -3.51 5.61
CA TYR A 76 19.20 -4.37 4.82
C TYR A 76 19.98 -3.58 3.75
N TRP A 77 19.32 -2.67 3.04
CA TRP A 77 19.97 -1.90 1.99
C TRP A 77 20.93 -0.84 2.56
N VAL A 78 20.64 -0.25 3.72
CA VAL A 78 21.58 0.60 4.45
C VAL A 78 22.85 -0.19 4.81
N TYR A 79 22.69 -1.40 5.36
CA TYR A 79 23.81 -2.29 5.63
C TYR A 79 24.62 -2.62 4.37
N ARG A 80 23.96 -2.91 3.26
CA ARG A 80 24.63 -3.17 1.96
C ARG A 80 25.44 -1.98 1.48
N LEU A 81 24.92 -0.76 1.65
CA LEU A 81 25.63 0.47 1.29
C LEU A 81 26.83 0.75 2.20
N THR A 82 26.77 0.41 3.49
CA THR A 82 27.88 0.65 4.42
C THR A 82 29.06 -0.30 4.21
N ILE A 83 28.78 -1.57 3.91
CA ILE A 83 29.82 -2.59 3.71
C ILE A 83 30.35 -2.60 2.28
N TRP A 84 29.46 -2.44 1.31
CA TRP A 84 29.78 -2.50 -0.12
C TRP A 84 29.23 -1.26 -0.81
N PHE A 85 29.99 -0.15 -0.72
CA PHE A 85 29.60 1.09 -1.41
C PHE A 85 29.79 0.93 -2.91
N CYS A 86 28.80 0.37 -3.54
CA CYS A 86 28.75 0.16 -4.98
C CYS A 86 27.54 0.87 -5.56
N ALA A 87 27.72 1.48 -6.74
CA ALA A 87 26.67 2.30 -7.37
C ALA A 87 25.32 1.56 -7.52
N TRP A 88 25.34 0.25 -7.77
CA TRP A 88 24.08 -0.53 -7.89
C TRP A 88 23.32 -0.70 -6.57
N ASN A 89 24.01 -0.76 -5.44
CA ASN A 89 23.33 -0.84 -4.13
C ASN A 89 22.50 0.40 -3.84
N ILE A 90 22.85 1.56 -4.43
CA ILE A 90 22.05 2.79 -4.36
C ILE A 90 20.66 2.57 -4.97
N PHE A 91 20.55 1.90 -6.11
CA PHE A 91 19.26 1.62 -6.74
C PHE A 91 18.41 0.66 -5.91
N GLY A 92 19.01 -0.35 -5.28
CA GLY A 92 18.30 -1.22 -4.35
C GLY A 92 17.79 -0.47 -3.11
N PHE A 93 18.60 0.43 -2.57
CA PHE A 93 18.19 1.33 -1.48
C PHE A 93 17.04 2.25 -1.90
N LEU A 94 17.14 2.89 -3.07
CA LEU A 94 16.07 3.75 -3.62
C LEU A 94 14.78 2.96 -3.85
N ALA A 95 14.86 1.71 -4.29
CA ALA A 95 13.70 0.83 -4.42
C ALA A 95 13.00 0.60 -3.07
N ALA A 96 13.77 0.30 -2.02
CA ALA A 96 13.22 0.06 -0.69
C ALA A 96 12.63 1.33 -0.07
N VAL A 97 13.32 2.48 -0.19
CA VAL A 97 12.81 3.78 0.30
C VAL A 97 11.55 4.20 -0.45
N SER A 98 11.53 4.07 -1.78
CA SER A 98 10.34 4.40 -2.58
C SER A 98 9.15 3.50 -2.23
N LEU A 99 9.38 2.24 -1.86
CA LEU A 99 8.34 1.33 -1.39
C LEU A 99 7.75 1.80 -0.05
N VAL A 100 8.59 2.20 0.92
CA VAL A 100 8.13 2.77 2.20
C VAL A 100 7.29 4.03 1.96
N LEU A 101 7.79 4.96 1.15
CA LEU A 101 7.08 6.20 0.83
C LEU A 101 5.73 5.92 0.17
N LEU A 102 5.69 4.94 -0.73
CA LEU A 102 4.45 4.53 -1.39
C LEU A 102 3.39 4.05 -0.38
N PHE A 103 3.77 3.22 0.59
CA PHE A 103 2.88 2.78 1.66
C PHE A 103 2.43 3.93 2.56
N VAL A 104 3.35 4.83 2.94
CA VAL A 104 3.02 6.00 3.76
C VAL A 104 2.04 6.93 3.04
N PHE A 105 2.27 7.22 1.76
CA PHE A 105 1.34 8.02 0.95
C PHE A 105 -0.01 7.32 0.76
N ALA A 106 -0.02 5.99 0.59
CA ALA A 106 -1.25 5.22 0.51
C ALA A 106 -2.08 5.24 1.81
N LEU A 107 -1.41 5.31 2.98
CA LEU A 107 -2.09 5.48 4.28
C LEU A 107 -2.71 6.88 4.42
N LYS A 108 -2.06 7.90 3.84
CA LYS A 108 -2.55 9.28 3.85
C LYS A 108 -3.57 9.59 2.77
N GLY A 109 -3.90 8.62 1.89
CA GLY A 109 -4.82 8.84 0.77
C GLY A 109 -4.28 9.78 -0.31
N ASN A 110 -2.96 9.91 -0.46
CA ASN A 110 -2.34 10.85 -1.38
C ASN A 110 -2.36 10.33 -2.83
N ASP A 111 -2.75 11.19 -3.79
CA ASP A 111 -2.78 10.89 -5.23
C ASP A 111 -1.42 10.57 -5.86
N ILE A 112 -0.33 10.91 -5.18
CA ILE A 112 1.03 10.54 -5.60
C ILE A 112 1.15 9.02 -5.82
N VAL A 113 0.44 8.21 -5.03
CA VAL A 113 0.41 6.74 -5.19
C VAL A 113 -0.09 6.34 -6.58
N LYS A 114 -1.10 7.06 -7.13
CA LYS A 114 -1.65 6.78 -8.46
C LYS A 114 -0.65 7.08 -9.59
N LYS A 115 0.30 7.98 -9.35
CA LYS A 115 1.31 8.41 -10.33
C LYS A 115 2.61 7.61 -10.22
N LEU A 116 3.07 7.32 -8.99
CA LEU A 116 4.39 6.73 -8.73
C LEU A 116 4.34 5.26 -8.26
N TRP A 117 3.22 4.57 -8.46
CA TRP A 117 3.01 3.18 -8.02
C TRP A 117 4.07 2.19 -8.54
N PHE A 118 4.72 2.49 -9.65
CA PHE A 118 5.72 1.64 -10.29
C PHE A 118 7.17 1.98 -9.90
N ALA A 119 7.41 3.08 -9.17
CA ALA A 119 8.77 3.57 -8.86
C ALA A 119 9.67 2.51 -8.18
N PRO A 120 9.20 1.73 -7.17
CA PRO A 120 10.02 0.69 -6.56
C PRO A 120 10.47 -0.38 -7.57
N ALA A 121 9.60 -0.74 -8.52
CA ALA A 121 9.91 -1.73 -9.54
C ALA A 121 10.98 -1.23 -10.53
N VAL A 122 10.92 0.05 -10.92
CA VAL A 122 11.90 0.67 -11.82
C VAL A 122 13.28 0.72 -11.16
N PHE A 123 13.38 1.15 -9.91
CA PHE A 123 14.67 1.17 -9.20
C PHE A 123 15.24 -0.24 -8.99
N MET A 124 14.39 -1.21 -8.67
CA MET A 124 14.82 -2.60 -8.52
C MET A 124 15.27 -3.20 -9.86
N LEU A 125 14.59 -2.86 -10.96
CA LEU A 125 15.02 -3.26 -12.31
C LEU A 125 16.40 -2.69 -12.65
N ALA A 126 16.62 -1.39 -12.39
CA ALA A 126 17.92 -0.75 -12.59
C ALA A 126 19.02 -1.43 -11.75
N TYR A 127 18.76 -1.75 -10.49
CA TYR A 127 19.66 -2.52 -9.64
C TYR A 127 20.09 -3.83 -10.31
N HIS A 128 19.12 -4.62 -10.76
CA HIS A 128 19.40 -5.92 -11.35
C HIS A 128 20.13 -5.84 -12.70
N ILE A 129 19.78 -4.86 -13.56
CA ILE A 129 20.46 -4.66 -14.84
C ILE A 129 21.93 -4.34 -14.62
N ILE A 130 22.24 -3.38 -13.73
CA ILE A 130 23.61 -2.98 -13.44
C ILE A 130 24.39 -4.15 -12.81
N ASN A 131 23.75 -4.89 -11.91
CA ASN A 131 24.36 -6.06 -11.29
C ASN A 131 24.70 -7.15 -12.33
N ILE A 132 23.82 -7.39 -13.31
CA ILE A 132 24.06 -8.33 -14.42
C ILE A 132 25.24 -7.86 -15.28
N ILE A 133 25.30 -6.57 -15.65
CA ILE A 133 26.40 -6.02 -16.46
C ILE A 133 27.74 -6.26 -15.77
N GLN A 134 27.82 -6.02 -14.46
CA GLN A 134 29.07 -6.21 -13.72
C GLN A 134 29.46 -7.67 -13.52
N ILE A 135 28.47 -8.56 -13.35
CA ILE A 135 28.77 -10.00 -13.33
C ILE A 135 29.35 -10.45 -14.67
N ASN A 136 28.86 -9.88 -15.78
CA ASN A 136 29.38 -10.19 -17.13
C ASN A 136 30.80 -9.69 -17.38
N GLU A 137 31.21 -8.56 -16.78
CA GLU A 137 32.60 -8.08 -16.87
C GLU A 137 33.59 -8.98 -16.13
N ILE A 138 33.12 -9.72 -15.11
CA ILE A 138 33.96 -10.61 -14.28
C ILE A 138 33.99 -12.05 -14.83
N ILE A 139 32.94 -12.49 -15.53
CA ILE A 139 32.75 -13.84 -16.00
C ILE A 139 32.66 -13.81 -17.53
N ASP A 140 33.60 -14.48 -18.22
CA ASP A 140 33.55 -14.64 -19.66
C ASP A 140 32.25 -15.32 -20.11
N PHE A 141 31.33 -14.51 -20.70
CA PHE A 141 29.93 -14.85 -20.95
C PHE A 141 29.71 -16.05 -21.85
N SER A 142 30.74 -16.39 -22.68
CA SER A 142 30.67 -17.48 -23.62
C SER A 142 30.59 -18.87 -22.96
N TYR A 143 31.11 -19.02 -21.76
CA TYR A 143 31.22 -20.32 -21.06
C TYR A 143 30.06 -20.64 -20.09
N TYR A 144 29.28 -19.64 -19.66
CA TYR A 144 28.30 -19.79 -18.56
C TYR A 144 26.85 -19.45 -18.91
N PHE A 145 26.48 -19.39 -20.17
CA PHE A 145 25.06 -19.31 -20.56
C PHE A 145 24.34 -20.65 -20.25
N SER A 146 24.34 -21.00 -18.98
CA SER A 146 23.74 -22.23 -18.49
C SER A 146 22.37 -21.92 -17.84
N VAL A 147 21.50 -22.92 -17.86
CA VAL A 147 20.22 -22.93 -17.12
C VAL A 147 20.39 -22.42 -15.68
N ARG A 148 21.58 -22.61 -15.08
CA ARG A 148 21.95 -22.15 -13.75
C ARG A 148 22.00 -20.61 -13.63
N LEU A 149 22.52 -19.90 -14.64
CA LEU A 149 22.52 -18.43 -14.68
C LEU A 149 21.09 -17.90 -14.84
N LEU A 150 20.31 -18.49 -15.74
CA LEU A 150 18.92 -18.13 -15.95
C LEU A 150 18.10 -18.25 -14.64
N LEU A 151 18.26 -19.33 -13.91
CA LEU A 151 17.56 -19.57 -12.66
C LEU A 151 18.03 -18.64 -11.52
N ARG A 152 19.35 -18.36 -11.43
CA ARG A 152 19.91 -17.53 -10.36
C ARG A 152 19.71 -16.03 -10.56
N VAL A 153 19.63 -15.55 -11.77
CA VAL A 153 19.57 -14.11 -12.08
C VAL A 153 18.19 -13.72 -12.59
N CYS A 154 17.71 -14.39 -13.65
CA CYS A 154 16.46 -13.98 -14.28
C CYS A 154 15.23 -14.31 -13.44
N PHE A 155 15.20 -15.47 -12.78
CA PHE A 155 14.04 -15.86 -11.98
C PHE A 155 13.80 -14.92 -10.79
N PRO A 156 14.80 -14.63 -9.91
CA PRO A 156 14.64 -13.66 -8.82
C PRO A 156 14.25 -12.27 -9.32
N LEU A 157 14.83 -11.83 -10.44
CA LEU A 157 14.50 -10.56 -11.09
C LEU A 157 13.01 -10.47 -11.44
N PHE A 158 12.48 -11.44 -12.18
CA PHE A 158 11.08 -11.45 -12.58
C PHE A 158 10.15 -11.49 -11.38
N VAL A 159 10.46 -12.32 -10.40
CA VAL A 159 9.63 -12.51 -9.21
C VAL A 159 9.55 -11.23 -8.38
N ILE A 160 10.67 -10.57 -8.10
CA ILE A 160 10.65 -9.34 -7.27
C ILE A 160 9.99 -8.18 -8.01
N ILE A 161 10.24 -8.01 -9.31
CA ILE A 161 9.61 -6.95 -10.09
C ILE A 161 8.10 -7.17 -10.16
N ALA A 162 7.66 -8.40 -10.43
CA ALA A 162 6.24 -8.74 -10.42
C ALA A 162 5.59 -8.42 -9.05
N GLY A 163 6.25 -8.80 -7.95
CA GLY A 163 5.78 -8.48 -6.59
C GLY A 163 5.64 -6.99 -6.34
N LEU A 164 6.61 -6.18 -6.75
CA LEU A 164 6.59 -4.72 -6.58
C LEU A 164 5.51 -4.06 -7.45
N ILE A 165 5.35 -4.49 -8.71
CA ILE A 165 4.30 -4.02 -9.62
C ILE A 165 2.91 -4.35 -9.03
N LEU A 166 2.70 -5.58 -8.57
CA LEU A 166 1.43 -6.01 -7.99
C LEU A 166 1.12 -5.25 -6.69
N THR A 167 2.14 -4.97 -5.87
CA THR A 167 1.99 -4.11 -4.68
C THR A 167 1.53 -2.71 -5.06
N GLY A 168 2.16 -2.10 -6.07
CA GLY A 168 1.77 -0.80 -6.56
C GLY A 168 0.33 -0.77 -7.10
N LEU A 169 -0.06 -1.79 -7.86
CA LEU A 169 -1.45 -1.95 -8.35
C LEU A 169 -2.44 -2.16 -7.21
N TRP A 170 -2.08 -2.93 -6.19
CA TRP A 170 -2.92 -3.12 -5.00
C TRP A 170 -3.15 -1.81 -4.25
N LEU A 171 -2.11 -1.00 -4.05
CA LEU A 171 -2.20 0.30 -3.40
C LEU A 171 -3.00 1.31 -4.24
N LYS A 172 -2.77 1.37 -5.56
CA LYS A 172 -3.49 2.22 -6.50
C LYS A 172 -5.00 1.93 -6.51
N ASN A 173 -5.38 0.65 -6.54
CA ASN A 173 -6.79 0.25 -6.55
C ASN A 173 -7.46 0.46 -5.19
N GLY A 174 -6.73 0.25 -4.08
CA GLY A 174 -7.24 0.47 -2.73
C GLY A 174 -7.46 1.95 -2.37
N SER A 175 -6.73 2.89 -2.99
CA SER A 175 -6.97 4.32 -2.81
C SER A 175 -8.28 4.77 -3.49
N SER A 176 -8.62 4.19 -4.63
CA SER A 176 -9.88 4.49 -5.34
C SER A 176 -11.13 4.01 -4.58
N GLU A 177 -11.05 2.90 -3.83
CA GLU A 177 -12.17 2.42 -3.01
C GLU A 177 -12.40 3.31 -1.77
N SER A 178 -11.33 3.82 -1.16
CA SER A 178 -11.42 4.72 0.00
C SER A 178 -12.10 6.04 -0.38
N GLU A 179 -11.77 6.61 -1.55
CA GLU A 179 -12.40 7.84 -2.03
C GLU A 179 -13.89 7.64 -2.35
N ALA A 180 -14.26 6.53 -3.01
CA ALA A 180 -15.65 6.22 -3.32
C ALA A 180 -16.49 6.00 -2.04
N THR A 181 -15.92 5.36 -1.02
CA THR A 181 -16.59 5.14 0.26
C THR A 181 -16.73 6.44 1.04
N THR A 182 -15.71 7.31 1.04
CA THR A 182 -15.76 8.60 1.69
C THR A 182 -16.74 9.55 1.00
N ALA A 183 -16.78 9.56 -0.34
CA ALA A 183 -17.76 10.34 -1.10
C ALA A 183 -19.20 9.84 -0.84
N ALA A 184 -19.41 8.52 -0.79
CA ALA A 184 -20.71 7.93 -0.46
C ALA A 184 -21.15 8.24 0.99
N MET A 185 -20.24 8.19 1.96
CA MET A 185 -20.50 8.58 3.35
C MET A 185 -20.81 10.07 3.47
N ASN A 186 -20.06 10.93 2.79
CA ASN A 186 -20.30 12.37 2.79
C ASN A 186 -21.64 12.73 2.14
N SER A 187 -22.02 12.09 1.03
CA SER A 187 -23.33 12.31 0.41
C SER A 187 -24.49 11.83 1.29
N GLN A 188 -24.33 10.71 2.00
CA GLN A 188 -25.31 10.26 2.99
C GLN A 188 -25.38 11.17 4.23
N ALA A 189 -24.22 11.67 4.70
CA ALA A 189 -24.18 12.62 5.81
C ALA A 189 -24.87 13.94 5.43
N ILE A 190 -24.60 14.48 4.23
CA ILE A 190 -25.24 15.69 3.73
C ILE A 190 -26.76 15.48 3.60
N SER A 191 -27.21 14.35 3.06
CA SER A 191 -28.62 14.02 2.95
C SER A 191 -29.30 13.91 4.33
N ARG A 192 -28.64 13.28 5.30
CA ARG A 192 -29.16 13.19 6.68
C ARG A 192 -29.18 14.55 7.37
N THR A 193 -28.14 15.37 7.18
CA THR A 193 -28.07 16.72 7.77
C THR A 193 -29.14 17.64 7.19
N SER A 194 -29.43 17.55 5.87
CA SER A 194 -30.49 18.35 5.25
C SER A 194 -31.89 17.96 5.75
N VAL A 195 -32.14 16.66 5.92
CA VAL A 195 -33.41 16.17 6.48
C VAL A 195 -33.57 16.57 7.95
N TYR A 196 -32.48 16.47 8.73
CA TYR A 196 -32.51 16.86 10.15
C TYR A 196 -32.68 18.38 10.34
N SER A 197 -31.99 19.19 9.50
CA SER A 197 -32.13 20.65 9.51
C SER A 197 -33.55 21.10 9.13
N SER A 198 -34.20 20.45 8.15
CA SER A 198 -35.56 20.79 7.79
C SER A 198 -36.58 20.40 8.89
N ALA A 199 -36.38 19.25 9.55
CA ALA A 199 -37.24 18.80 10.64
C ALA A 199 -37.11 19.71 11.89
N VAL A 200 -35.89 20.12 12.24
CA VAL A 200 -35.65 21.08 13.33
C VAL A 200 -36.28 22.43 12.98
N SER A 201 -36.15 22.92 11.76
CA SER A 201 -36.76 24.16 11.30
C SER A 201 -38.29 24.11 11.37
N VAL A 202 -38.95 23.00 11.08
CA VAL A 202 -40.42 22.84 11.21
C VAL A 202 -40.85 22.78 12.67
N ALA A 203 -40.11 22.10 13.52
CA ALA A 203 -40.38 22.03 14.96
C ALA A 203 -40.26 23.40 15.63
N ASP A 204 -39.22 24.17 15.27
CA ASP A 204 -39.03 25.53 15.80
C ASP A 204 -40.15 26.48 15.36
N LYS A 205 -40.60 26.39 14.11
CA LYS A 205 -41.76 27.17 13.62
C LYS A 205 -43.04 26.80 14.36
N LEU A 206 -43.31 25.51 14.57
CA LEU A 206 -44.46 25.03 15.30
C LEU A 206 -44.47 25.53 16.75
N LYS A 207 -43.30 25.55 17.41
CA LYS A 207 -43.14 26.08 18.76
C LYS A 207 -43.44 27.58 18.78
N THR A 208 -42.91 28.36 17.86
CA THR A 208 -43.20 29.79 17.74
C THR A 208 -44.71 30.06 17.55
N TYR A 209 -45.38 29.31 16.67
CA TYR A 209 -46.84 29.44 16.50
C TYR A 209 -47.62 29.04 17.74
N LYS A 210 -47.14 28.05 18.51
CA LYS A 210 -47.77 27.71 19.78
C LYS A 210 -47.62 28.84 20.84
N ASP A 211 -46.45 29.44 20.92
CA ASP A 211 -46.19 30.58 21.80
C ASP A 211 -47.10 31.77 21.44
N LEU A 212 -47.37 32.00 20.14
CA LEU A 212 -48.29 33.04 19.67
C LEU A 212 -49.74 32.70 20.01
N LEU A 213 -50.16 31.43 20.00
CA LEU A 213 -51.45 31.00 20.45
C LEU A 213 -51.63 31.20 21.97
N ASP A 214 -50.62 30.80 22.77
CA ASP A 214 -50.63 30.85 24.20
C ASP A 214 -50.68 32.33 24.72
N CYS A 215 -50.12 33.28 23.97
CA CYS A 215 -50.22 34.69 24.27
C CYS A 215 -51.46 35.40 23.65
N GLY A 216 -52.32 34.66 22.95
CA GLY A 216 -53.55 35.18 22.35
C GLY A 216 -53.35 36.01 21.08
N ALA A 217 -52.18 35.99 20.47
CA ALA A 217 -51.84 36.70 19.25
C ALA A 217 -52.45 36.07 17.97
N ILE A 218 -52.77 34.79 18.01
CA ILE A 218 -53.46 34.04 16.94
C ILE A 218 -54.59 33.19 17.54
N THR A 219 -55.58 32.86 16.71
CA THR A 219 -56.68 31.99 17.09
C THR A 219 -56.32 30.52 16.96
N GLU A 220 -57.13 29.64 17.59
CA GLU A 220 -56.92 28.19 17.50
C GLU A 220 -57.13 27.66 16.09
N GLU A 221 -58.03 28.27 15.30
CA GLU A 221 -58.23 27.96 13.88
C GLU A 221 -57.01 28.30 13.03
N GLU A 222 -56.39 29.46 13.24
CA GLU A 222 -55.20 29.91 12.55
C GLU A 222 -54.00 29.01 12.86
N PHE A 223 -53.84 28.61 14.13
CA PHE A 223 -52.81 27.65 14.52
C PHE A 223 -52.99 26.29 13.83
N LYS A 224 -54.22 25.75 13.80
CA LYS A 224 -54.53 24.49 13.12
C LYS A 224 -54.24 24.56 11.62
N ALA A 225 -54.60 25.67 10.96
CA ALA A 225 -54.28 25.87 9.55
C ALA A 225 -52.78 25.88 9.28
N LYS A 226 -51.97 26.63 10.05
CA LYS A 226 -50.52 26.72 9.93
C LYS A 226 -49.83 25.40 10.27
N LYS A 227 -50.31 24.68 11.27
CA LYS A 227 -49.81 23.33 11.59
C LYS A 227 -49.99 22.35 10.43
N SER A 228 -51.16 22.37 9.77
CA SER A 228 -51.42 21.49 8.62
C SER A 228 -50.60 21.86 7.38
N GLU A 229 -50.25 23.13 7.19
CA GLU A 229 -49.38 23.61 6.12
C GLU A 229 -47.91 23.18 6.32
N LEU A 230 -47.41 23.26 7.58
CA LEU A 230 -46.03 22.93 7.92
C LEU A 230 -45.73 21.41 7.95
N LEU A 231 -46.78 20.58 8.10
CA LEU A 231 -46.68 19.13 8.17
C LEU A 231 -46.97 18.41 6.83
N LYS A 232 -47.23 19.15 5.75
CA LYS A 232 -47.35 18.62 4.37
C LYS A 232 -46.00 18.55 3.69
#